data_5d8977237aa40a0e436b560be51ffde4
#
_entry.id   5d8977237aa40a0e436b560be51ffde4
#
_cell.length_a   1.000
_cell.length_b   1.000
_cell.length_c   1.000
_cell.angle_alpha   90.00
_cell.angle_beta   90.00
_cell.angle_gamma   90.00
#
_symmetry.space_group_name_H-M   'P 1'
#
loop_
_entity.id
_entity.type
_entity.pdbx_description
1 polymer ?
#
loop_
_entity_poly.entity_id
_entity_poly.type
_entity_poly.pdbx_seq_one_letter_code
_entity_poly.pdbx_strand_id
1 'polypeptide(L)'
;MLRAVSNEGILTLDGKNYSLGGLDGQPEFGYTQYKWLDRMEPFANSFRVIDFRISEITPRINWKSRRWALEKKRNPSGKQLTFLLEGPDELKGVKVKLHYALYDGLPCISKWFEIENRTGADINLDSFVLEQLAMAEPESPVEAKSPEMFRKPNIHVESDWGFLGFIEKIADKTEHWNPDPRYTSQCNYPLLTPCLLEVKLPMGPDERICNGGSFSSFHTWL
;
A
#
# COMPACT_ATOMS: atom_id res chain seq x y z
N MET A 1 15.58 4.81 -3.56
CA MET A 1 14.84 5.80 -4.39
C MET A 1 13.53 5.16 -4.81
N LEU A 2 12.42 5.85 -4.65
CA LEU A 2 11.12 5.40 -5.17
C LEU A 2 11.07 5.59 -6.68
N ARG A 3 10.55 4.59 -7.37
CA ARG A 3 10.15 4.68 -8.78
C ARG A 3 8.68 5.04 -8.88
N ALA A 4 8.23 5.41 -10.05
CA ALA A 4 6.81 5.59 -10.29
C ALA A 4 6.07 4.25 -10.19
N VAL A 5 4.93 4.26 -9.49
CA VAL A 5 4.01 3.13 -9.39
C VAL A 5 2.73 3.42 -10.16
N SER A 6 2.12 2.38 -10.67
CA SER A 6 0.90 2.51 -11.46
C SER A 6 -0.36 2.68 -10.59
N ASN A 7 -0.35 2.25 -9.34
CA ASN A 7 -1.48 2.36 -8.41
C ASN A 7 -1.01 2.33 -6.94
N GLU A 8 -1.91 2.66 -6.03
CA GLU A 8 -1.64 2.72 -4.59
C GLU A 8 -1.94 1.41 -3.87
N GLY A 9 -2.65 0.50 -4.51
CA GLY A 9 -3.07 -0.78 -3.98
C GLY A 9 -4.15 -1.40 -4.86
N ILE A 10 -4.62 -2.58 -4.49
CA ILE A 10 -5.62 -3.33 -5.24
C ILE A 10 -6.68 -3.85 -4.27
N LEU A 11 -7.95 -3.75 -4.63
CA LEU A 11 -9.06 -4.44 -3.98
C LEU A 11 -9.59 -5.52 -4.92
N THR A 12 -9.82 -6.73 -4.41
CA THR A 12 -10.57 -7.76 -5.13
C THR A 12 -11.98 -7.81 -4.52
N LEU A 13 -12.96 -7.34 -5.29
CA LEU A 13 -14.36 -7.28 -4.87
C LEU A 13 -15.19 -8.17 -5.81
N ASP A 14 -15.94 -9.11 -5.25
CA ASP A 14 -16.78 -10.06 -6.00
C ASP A 14 -16.03 -10.70 -7.19
N GLY A 15 -14.80 -11.15 -6.95
CA GLY A 15 -13.93 -11.81 -7.92
C GLY A 15 -13.25 -10.90 -8.95
N LYS A 16 -13.41 -9.57 -8.85
CA LYS A 16 -12.79 -8.60 -9.77
C LYS A 16 -11.79 -7.70 -9.07
N ASN A 17 -10.70 -7.40 -9.77
CA ASN A 17 -9.64 -6.51 -9.28
C ASN A 17 -9.92 -5.06 -9.64
N TYR A 18 -9.77 -4.18 -8.65
CA TYR A 18 -9.91 -2.73 -8.76
C TYR A 18 -8.69 -2.05 -8.17
N SER A 19 -8.10 -1.12 -8.94
CA SER A 19 -6.97 -0.32 -8.46
C SER A 19 -7.44 0.78 -7.50
N LEU A 20 -6.68 1.03 -6.45
CA LEU A 20 -6.83 2.22 -5.62
C LEU A 20 -6.05 3.37 -6.26
N GLY A 21 -6.75 4.23 -6.99
CA GLY A 21 -6.13 5.28 -7.79
C GLY A 21 -5.25 4.72 -8.91
N GLY A 22 -4.24 5.50 -9.27
CA GLY A 22 -3.26 5.14 -10.29
C GLY A 22 -3.60 5.62 -11.70
N LEU A 23 -2.54 5.70 -12.49
CA LEU A 23 -2.59 6.21 -13.86
C LEU A 23 -1.90 5.23 -14.80
N ASP A 24 -2.49 5.01 -15.96
CA ASP A 24 -1.94 4.26 -17.08
C ASP A 24 -1.30 5.20 -18.12
N GLY A 25 -0.54 4.63 -19.04
CA GLY A 25 0.10 5.37 -20.13
C GLY A 25 1.47 5.93 -19.77
N GLN A 26 2.08 5.50 -18.67
CA GLN A 26 3.44 5.87 -18.31
C GLN A 26 4.45 5.24 -19.29
N PRO A 27 5.27 6.05 -20.00
CA PRO A 27 6.20 5.52 -20.99
C PRO A 27 7.39 4.75 -20.40
N GLU A 28 7.77 5.07 -19.16
CA GLU A 28 8.95 4.54 -18.49
C GLU A 28 8.67 4.31 -17.01
N PHE A 29 9.05 3.15 -16.48
CA PHE A 29 8.78 2.75 -15.08
C PHE A 29 9.94 3.05 -14.12
N GLY A 30 11.07 3.52 -14.63
CA GLY A 30 12.21 3.93 -13.79
C GLY A 30 12.00 5.28 -13.11
N TYR A 31 11.24 6.18 -13.74
CA TYR A 31 10.99 7.53 -13.26
C TYR A 31 9.71 8.10 -13.87
N THR A 32 9.20 9.21 -13.29
CA THR A 32 8.08 9.95 -13.87
C THR A 32 8.52 11.36 -14.25
N GLN A 33 8.13 11.80 -15.44
CA GLN A 33 8.30 13.18 -15.88
C GLN A 33 6.99 13.93 -15.79
N TYR A 34 7.03 15.17 -15.29
CA TYR A 34 5.84 16.00 -15.13
C TYR A 34 5.02 16.12 -16.42
N LYS A 35 5.67 16.26 -17.57
CA LYS A 35 5.02 16.36 -18.89
C LYS A 35 4.22 15.11 -19.32
N TRP A 36 4.38 13.98 -18.63
CA TRP A 36 3.63 12.77 -18.91
C TRP A 36 2.29 12.76 -18.19
N LEU A 37 2.19 13.42 -17.03
CA LEU A 37 0.98 13.40 -16.19
C LEU A 37 -0.27 13.86 -16.94
N ASP A 38 -0.14 14.86 -17.81
CA ASP A 38 -1.26 15.39 -18.61
C ASP A 38 -1.78 14.41 -19.70
N ARG A 39 -1.03 13.33 -19.95
CA ARG A 39 -1.35 12.31 -20.97
C ARG A 39 -1.69 10.95 -20.37
N MET A 40 -1.52 10.82 -19.07
CA MET A 40 -1.83 9.59 -18.36
C MET A 40 -3.32 9.61 -17.97
N GLU A 41 -3.95 8.45 -18.08
CA GLU A 41 -5.37 8.29 -17.80
C GLU A 41 -5.58 7.33 -16.62
N PRO A 42 -6.64 7.51 -15.83
CA PRO A 42 -6.98 6.54 -14.80
C PRO A 42 -7.24 5.16 -15.42
N PHE A 43 -6.86 4.10 -14.73
CA PHE A 43 -7.25 2.75 -15.14
C PHE A 43 -8.76 2.63 -15.25
N ALA A 44 -9.26 1.85 -16.22
CA ALA A 44 -10.69 1.62 -16.41
C ALA A 44 -11.39 1.12 -15.14
N ASN A 45 -10.72 0.19 -14.42
CA ASN A 45 -11.20 -0.40 -13.17
C ASN A 45 -10.49 0.23 -11.97
N SER A 46 -10.56 1.55 -11.81
CA SER A 46 -9.94 2.21 -10.67
C SER A 46 -10.93 2.99 -9.84
N PHE A 47 -10.71 2.97 -8.54
CA PHE A 47 -11.26 3.95 -7.63
C PHE A 47 -10.59 5.29 -7.87
N ARG A 48 -11.37 6.34 -8.07
CA ARG A 48 -10.89 7.68 -8.41
C ARG A 48 -10.95 8.61 -7.21
N VAL A 49 -9.90 9.39 -7.02
CA VAL A 49 -9.86 10.41 -5.98
C VAL A 49 -10.89 11.49 -6.32
N ILE A 50 -11.83 11.72 -5.39
CA ILE A 50 -12.87 12.76 -5.50
C ILE A 50 -12.64 13.88 -4.49
N ASP A 51 -11.92 13.65 -3.39
CA ASP A 51 -11.62 14.64 -2.37
C ASP A 51 -10.39 14.20 -1.55
N PHE A 52 -9.80 15.13 -0.80
CA PHE A 52 -8.75 14.82 0.18
C PHE A 52 -8.84 15.73 1.40
N ARG A 53 -8.32 15.25 2.51
CA ARG A 53 -8.27 15.98 3.78
C ARG A 53 -6.92 15.79 4.46
N ILE A 54 -6.40 16.88 5.03
CA ILE A 54 -5.25 16.83 5.93
C ILE A 54 -5.75 17.13 7.35
N SER A 55 -5.34 16.30 8.29
CA SER A 55 -5.71 16.41 9.71
C SER A 55 -4.52 16.10 10.62
N GLU A 56 -4.69 16.33 11.91
CA GLU A 56 -3.79 15.76 12.92
C GLU A 56 -3.97 14.23 12.99
N ILE A 57 -2.92 13.51 13.42
CA ILE A 57 -2.99 12.08 13.62
C ILE A 57 -4.00 11.74 14.72
N THR A 58 -4.89 10.82 14.43
CA THR A 58 -5.78 10.22 15.43
C THR A 58 -5.17 8.89 15.90
N PRO A 59 -4.82 8.74 17.18
CA PRO A 59 -4.30 7.49 17.70
C PRO A 59 -5.30 6.34 17.49
N ARG A 60 -4.88 5.28 16.81
CA ARG A 60 -5.70 4.08 16.62
C ARG A 60 -5.96 3.34 17.93
N ILE A 61 -4.97 3.34 18.82
CA ILE A 61 -5.01 2.59 20.08
C ILE A 61 -4.83 3.56 21.23
N ASN A 62 -5.69 3.44 22.24
CA ASN A 62 -5.52 4.15 23.51
C ASN A 62 -4.43 3.47 24.35
N TRP A 63 -3.19 3.93 24.18
CA TRP A 63 -2.08 3.46 24.98
C TRP A 63 -2.27 3.81 26.43
N LYS A 64 -2.07 2.83 27.30
CA LYS A 64 -1.86 3.08 28.74
C LYS A 64 -0.38 3.02 29.02
N SER A 65 0.19 4.11 29.49
CA SER A 65 1.60 4.13 29.91
C SER A 65 1.82 3.06 30.97
N ARG A 66 2.84 2.25 30.79
CA ARG A 66 3.26 1.27 31.78
C ARG A 66 4.02 1.99 32.91
N ARG A 67 3.92 1.47 34.15
CA ARG A 67 4.60 2.03 35.34
C ARG A 67 6.11 2.22 35.16
N TRP A 68 6.73 1.38 34.36
CA TRP A 68 8.16 1.36 34.07
C TRP A 68 8.53 2.12 32.78
N ALA A 69 7.59 2.72 32.07
CA ALA A 69 7.91 3.57 30.93
C ALA A 69 8.57 4.86 31.45
N LEU A 70 9.73 5.19 30.92
CA LEU A 70 10.50 6.37 31.30
C LEU A 70 9.79 7.67 30.89
N GLU A 71 9.04 7.64 29.83
CA GLU A 71 8.28 8.78 29.35
C GLU A 71 6.78 8.63 29.65
N LYS A 72 6.19 9.73 30.11
CA LYS A 72 4.74 9.81 30.21
C LYS A 72 4.15 9.71 28.80
N LYS A 73 2.98 9.05 28.71
CA LYS A 73 2.22 8.89 27.49
C LYS A 73 2.21 10.20 26.68
N ARG A 74 2.83 10.17 25.52
CA ARG A 74 2.63 11.15 24.46
C ARG A 74 1.79 10.50 23.37
N ASN A 75 0.69 11.15 23.00
CA ASN A 75 0.04 10.77 21.76
C ASN A 75 1.02 11.08 20.63
N PRO A 76 1.15 10.21 19.61
CA PRO A 76 1.95 10.52 18.45
C PRO A 76 1.40 11.82 17.83
N SER A 77 2.29 12.76 17.52
CA SER A 77 1.98 13.96 16.74
C SER A 77 2.41 13.74 15.29
N GLY A 78 1.81 14.51 14.40
CA GLY A 78 2.11 14.42 12.98
C GLY A 78 0.89 14.79 12.13
N LYS A 79 0.95 14.48 10.85
CA LYS A 79 -0.13 14.78 9.91
C LYS A 79 -0.66 13.50 9.25
N GLN A 80 -1.97 13.49 9.10
CA GLN A 80 -2.68 12.43 8.37
C GLN A 80 -3.28 13.01 7.11
N LEU A 81 -2.95 12.42 5.97
CA LEU A 81 -3.58 12.67 4.68
C LEU A 81 -4.60 11.56 4.43
N THR A 82 -5.82 11.93 4.12
CA THR A 82 -6.89 11.01 3.75
C THR A 82 -7.40 11.38 2.38
N PHE A 83 -7.30 10.46 1.42
CA PHE A 83 -7.98 10.56 0.14
C PHE A 83 -9.33 9.87 0.23
N LEU A 84 -10.37 10.52 -0.31
CA LEU A 84 -11.66 9.91 -0.56
C LEU A 84 -11.72 9.47 -2.02
N LEU A 85 -11.91 8.17 -2.23
CA LEU A 85 -12.03 7.58 -3.55
C LEU A 85 -13.46 7.05 -3.76
N GLU A 86 -13.94 7.15 -4.98
CA GLU A 86 -15.21 6.58 -5.42
C GLU A 86 -14.97 5.47 -6.42
N GLY A 87 -15.75 4.39 -6.31
CA GLY A 87 -15.68 3.26 -7.22
C GLY A 87 -16.10 3.61 -8.64
N PRO A 88 -15.70 2.80 -9.64
CA PRO A 88 -16.19 2.93 -11.01
C PRO A 88 -17.71 2.71 -11.07
N ASP A 89 -18.32 2.97 -12.22
CA ASP A 89 -19.78 2.94 -12.38
C ASP A 89 -20.44 1.65 -11.88
N GLU A 90 -19.80 0.52 -12.05
CA GLU A 90 -20.28 -0.80 -11.59
C GLU A 90 -20.22 -0.96 -10.07
N LEU A 91 -19.41 -0.15 -9.38
CA LEU A 91 -19.29 -0.08 -7.92
C LEU A 91 -19.78 1.27 -7.37
N LYS A 92 -20.71 1.90 -8.08
CA LYS A 92 -21.31 3.16 -7.63
C LYS A 92 -21.93 2.98 -6.24
N GLY A 93 -21.48 3.81 -5.30
CA GLY A 93 -21.85 3.71 -3.88
C GLY A 93 -20.84 2.99 -3.01
N VAL A 94 -19.78 2.41 -3.57
CA VAL A 94 -18.61 1.99 -2.80
C VAL A 94 -17.65 3.17 -2.71
N LYS A 95 -17.27 3.52 -1.49
CA LYS A 95 -16.26 4.55 -1.22
C LYS A 95 -15.11 3.97 -0.44
N VAL A 96 -13.91 4.44 -0.76
CA VAL A 96 -12.68 4.07 -0.04
C VAL A 96 -12.04 5.34 0.52
N LYS A 97 -11.71 5.30 1.81
CA LYS A 97 -10.83 6.29 2.43
C LYS A 97 -9.44 5.67 2.50
N LEU A 98 -8.50 6.24 1.77
CA LEU A 98 -7.11 5.82 1.80
C LEU A 98 -6.32 6.81 2.66
N HIS A 99 -5.69 6.31 3.70
CA HIS A 99 -5.03 7.10 4.72
C HIS A 99 -3.52 6.92 4.68
N TYR A 100 -2.81 8.03 4.86
CA TYR A 100 -1.37 8.09 5.11
C TYR A 100 -1.12 8.92 6.35
N ALA A 101 -0.27 8.46 7.25
CA ALA A 101 0.15 9.24 8.41
C ALA A 101 1.67 9.37 8.46
N LEU A 102 2.13 10.60 8.68
CA LEU A 102 3.53 10.96 8.91
C LEU A 102 3.68 11.40 10.36
N TYR A 103 4.64 10.82 11.05
CA TYR A 103 4.86 11.06 12.47
C TYR A 103 6.00 12.05 12.71
N ASP A 104 5.79 13.02 13.58
CA ASP A 104 6.80 14.02 13.91
C ASP A 104 8.04 13.36 14.56
N GLY A 105 9.19 13.64 13.97
CA GLY A 105 10.47 13.14 14.47
C GLY A 105 10.76 11.66 14.17
N LEU A 106 9.89 10.99 13.43
CA LEU A 106 10.10 9.60 12.98
C LEU A 106 10.11 9.53 11.45
N PRO A 107 11.12 8.93 10.80
CA PRO A 107 11.13 8.70 9.38
C PRO A 107 10.23 7.49 9.04
N CYS A 108 8.94 7.62 9.32
CA CYS A 108 7.96 6.54 9.22
C CYS A 108 6.67 7.06 8.60
N ILE A 109 6.14 6.31 7.65
CA ILE A 109 4.83 6.53 7.04
C ILE A 109 3.98 5.30 7.38
N SER A 110 2.76 5.51 7.86
CA SER A 110 1.78 4.43 7.91
C SER A 110 0.69 4.63 6.88
N LYS A 111 0.15 3.51 6.39
CA LYS A 111 -0.91 3.45 5.38
C LYS A 111 -1.95 2.42 5.74
N TRP A 112 -3.23 2.77 5.53
CA TRP A 112 -4.39 1.87 5.66
C TRP A 112 -5.55 2.41 4.85
N PHE A 113 -6.61 1.61 4.69
CA PHE A 113 -7.85 2.06 4.06
C PHE A 113 -9.10 1.62 4.84
N GLU A 114 -10.19 2.34 4.59
CA GLU A 114 -11.54 1.99 5.00
C GLU A 114 -12.43 1.90 3.77
N ILE A 115 -13.28 0.87 3.69
CA ILE A 115 -14.31 0.72 2.65
C ILE A 115 -15.66 0.99 3.28
N GLU A 116 -16.49 1.80 2.64
CA GLU A 116 -17.90 2.00 2.95
C GLU A 116 -18.75 1.47 1.80
N ASN A 117 -19.69 0.59 2.07
CA ASN A 117 -20.64 0.07 1.09
C ASN A 117 -22.00 0.75 1.20
N ARG A 118 -22.40 1.49 0.18
CA ARG A 118 -23.73 2.12 0.05
C ARG A 118 -24.35 1.83 -1.31
N THR A 119 -24.10 0.65 -1.87
CA THR A 119 -24.60 0.25 -3.18
C THR A 119 -26.07 -0.17 -3.19
N GLY A 120 -26.65 -0.45 -2.05
CA GLY A 120 -27.98 -1.07 -1.91
C GLY A 120 -27.92 -2.60 -1.81
N ALA A 121 -26.77 -3.23 -2.06
CA ALA A 121 -26.52 -4.67 -1.96
C ALA A 121 -25.29 -4.93 -1.12
N ASP A 122 -25.10 -6.18 -0.68
CA ASP A 122 -23.88 -6.61 -0.03
C ASP A 122 -22.79 -6.84 -1.09
N ILE A 123 -21.53 -6.63 -0.71
CA ILE A 123 -20.34 -6.91 -1.54
C ILE A 123 -19.36 -7.79 -0.76
N ASN A 124 -18.61 -8.61 -1.46
CA ASN A 124 -17.53 -9.40 -0.87
C ASN A 124 -16.18 -8.73 -1.13
N LEU A 125 -15.40 -8.55 -0.07
CA LEU A 125 -13.98 -8.23 -0.17
C LEU A 125 -13.19 -9.55 -0.10
N ASP A 126 -12.85 -10.11 -1.25
CA ASP A 126 -12.17 -11.40 -1.34
C ASP A 126 -10.72 -11.29 -0.87
N SER A 127 -10.03 -10.25 -1.34
CA SER A 127 -8.64 -9.97 -0.97
C SER A 127 -8.27 -8.51 -1.24
N PHE A 128 -7.09 -8.11 -0.78
CA PHE A 128 -6.53 -6.80 -1.12
C PHE A 128 -5.00 -6.77 -1.06
N VAL A 129 -4.41 -5.90 -1.83
CA VAL A 129 -3.02 -5.44 -1.70
C VAL A 129 -3.06 -4.04 -1.13
N LEU A 130 -2.62 -3.88 0.12
CA LEU A 130 -2.66 -2.60 0.82
C LEU A 130 -1.60 -1.62 0.31
N GLU A 131 -0.41 -2.15 -0.01
CA GLU A 131 0.70 -1.36 -0.48
C GLU A 131 1.30 -1.97 -1.73
N GLN A 132 1.55 -1.14 -2.72
CA GLN A 132 2.42 -1.44 -3.86
C GLN A 132 3.48 -0.36 -3.96
N LEU A 133 4.73 -0.72 -3.65
CA LEU A 133 5.83 0.22 -3.67
C LEU A 133 6.93 -0.26 -4.61
N ALA A 134 7.13 0.48 -5.71
CA ALA A 134 8.22 0.22 -6.62
C ALA A 134 9.44 1.02 -6.21
N MET A 135 10.56 0.35 -6.03
CA MET A 135 11.82 0.96 -5.63
C MET A 135 12.89 0.76 -6.71
N ALA A 136 13.83 1.68 -6.77
CA ALA A 136 15.05 1.42 -7.51
C ALA A 136 15.80 0.28 -6.81
N GLU A 137 16.28 -0.64 -7.59
CA GLU A 137 17.12 -1.72 -7.12
C GLU A 137 18.40 -1.18 -6.44
N PRO A 138 18.89 -1.83 -5.38
CA PRO A 138 20.24 -1.58 -4.91
C PRO A 138 21.23 -1.95 -6.02
N GLU A 139 22.39 -1.35 -5.99
CA GLU A 139 23.45 -1.72 -6.91
C GLU A 139 23.74 -3.23 -6.78
N SER A 140 23.51 -3.95 -7.87
CA SER A 140 23.82 -5.37 -7.95
C SER A 140 24.75 -5.60 -9.16
N PRO A 141 25.64 -6.61 -9.11
CA PRO A 141 26.52 -6.91 -10.23
C PRO A 141 25.69 -7.28 -11.45
N VAL A 142 25.97 -6.64 -12.57
CA VAL A 142 25.29 -6.89 -13.86
C VAL A 142 25.37 -8.36 -14.28
N GLU A 143 26.45 -9.03 -13.88
CA GLU A 143 26.69 -10.45 -14.17
C GLU A 143 26.43 -11.36 -12.96
N ALA A 144 25.56 -10.93 -12.02
CA ALA A 144 25.25 -11.72 -10.85
C ALA A 144 24.72 -13.10 -11.23
N LYS A 145 25.43 -14.12 -10.73
CA LYS A 145 25.06 -15.54 -10.94
C LYS A 145 24.43 -16.17 -9.71
N SER A 146 24.63 -15.57 -8.55
CA SER A 146 24.09 -16.05 -7.28
C SER A 146 22.82 -15.31 -6.90
N PRO A 147 21.73 -15.99 -6.46
CA PRO A 147 20.52 -15.34 -5.95
C PRO A 147 20.79 -14.35 -4.82
N GLU A 148 21.84 -14.57 -4.02
CA GLU A 148 22.22 -13.68 -2.91
C GLU A 148 22.71 -12.29 -3.38
N MET A 149 23.02 -12.15 -4.64
CA MET A 149 23.45 -10.88 -5.24
C MET A 149 22.27 -9.98 -5.64
N PHE A 150 21.07 -10.53 -5.74
CA PHE A 150 19.85 -9.80 -6.05
C PHE A 150 19.17 -9.37 -4.74
N ARG A 151 19.59 -8.23 -4.20
CA ARG A 151 19.19 -7.75 -2.88
C ARG A 151 17.88 -6.97 -2.92
N LYS A 152 17.08 -7.14 -1.87
CA LYS A 152 15.93 -6.26 -1.58
C LYS A 152 16.43 -4.83 -1.33
N PRO A 153 15.63 -3.79 -1.66
CA PRO A 153 15.90 -2.42 -1.24
C PRO A 153 16.02 -2.31 0.28
N ASN A 154 16.85 -1.36 0.73
CA ASN A 154 17.05 -1.11 2.15
C ASN A 154 15.94 -0.20 2.71
N ILE A 155 14.81 -0.79 2.97
CA ILE A 155 13.67 -0.16 3.65
C ILE A 155 13.11 -1.15 4.66
N HIS A 156 12.73 -0.64 5.82
CA HIS A 156 12.04 -1.43 6.83
C HIS A 156 10.53 -1.34 6.59
N VAL A 157 9.86 -2.48 6.63
CA VAL A 157 8.42 -2.59 6.42
C VAL A 157 7.85 -3.45 7.53
N GLU A 158 6.75 -3.01 8.12
CA GLU A 158 6.00 -3.78 9.11
C GLU A 158 4.49 -3.66 8.86
N SER A 159 3.74 -4.64 9.35
CA SER A 159 2.28 -4.59 9.40
C SER A 159 1.76 -4.93 10.79
N ASP A 160 0.58 -4.43 11.16
CA ASP A 160 -0.08 -4.81 12.42
C ASP A 160 -0.93 -6.09 12.29
N TRP A 161 -0.84 -6.75 11.15
CA TRP A 161 -1.40 -8.08 10.99
C TRP A 161 -0.52 -9.15 11.66
N GLY A 162 0.71 -8.83 12.03
CA GLY A 162 1.66 -9.75 12.62
C GLY A 162 1.09 -10.53 13.80
N PHE A 163 1.00 -11.83 13.66
CA PHE A 163 0.50 -12.76 14.67
C PHE A 163 1.64 -13.62 15.20
N LEU A 164 1.89 -13.55 16.51
CA LEU A 164 2.77 -14.45 17.27
C LEU A 164 4.29 -14.30 17.14
N GLY A 165 4.87 -13.27 16.59
CA GLY A 165 6.31 -13.11 16.72
C GLY A 165 6.96 -12.21 15.69
N PHE A 166 8.14 -11.74 16.05
CA PHE A 166 8.95 -10.80 15.27
C PHE A 166 10.10 -11.58 14.59
N ILE A 167 9.77 -12.57 13.79
CA ILE A 167 10.77 -13.30 13.02
C ILE A 167 10.51 -13.13 11.53
N GLU A 168 11.57 -13.12 10.74
CA GLU A 168 11.56 -12.97 9.29
C GLU A 168 10.47 -13.81 8.60
N LYS A 169 10.30 -15.06 9.00
CA LYS A 169 9.29 -15.97 8.43
C LYS A 169 7.85 -15.56 8.68
N ILE A 170 7.58 -14.63 9.60
CA ILE A 170 6.24 -14.10 9.87
C ILE A 170 6.02 -12.82 9.09
N ALA A 171 7.01 -11.94 9.01
CA ALA A 171 6.99 -10.76 8.16
C ALA A 171 6.75 -11.16 6.69
N ASP A 172 7.42 -12.19 6.21
CA ASP A 172 7.23 -12.74 4.85
C ASP A 172 5.79 -13.25 4.56
N LYS A 173 4.90 -13.26 5.53
CA LYS A 173 3.49 -13.63 5.28
C LYS A 173 2.67 -12.46 4.72
N THR A 174 3.05 -11.24 5.02
CA THR A 174 2.36 -10.02 4.56
C THR A 174 3.20 -9.20 3.59
N GLU A 175 4.52 -9.28 3.68
CA GLU A 175 5.45 -8.44 2.93
C GLU A 175 6.13 -9.25 1.83
N HIS A 176 5.75 -8.98 0.59
CA HIS A 176 6.22 -9.74 -0.57
C HIS A 176 7.08 -8.85 -1.46
N TRP A 177 8.36 -9.18 -1.55
CA TRP A 177 9.29 -8.53 -2.46
C TRP A 177 9.43 -9.36 -3.73
N ASN A 178 9.05 -8.77 -4.86
CA ASN A 178 9.06 -9.42 -6.16
C ASN A 178 9.89 -8.63 -7.18
N PRO A 179 10.43 -9.27 -8.22
CA PRO A 179 10.86 -8.53 -9.39
C PRO A 179 9.68 -7.79 -10.02
N ASP A 180 9.93 -6.57 -10.52
CA ASP A 180 8.93 -5.83 -11.29
C ASP A 180 9.11 -6.13 -12.78
N PRO A 181 8.18 -6.85 -13.42
CA PRO A 181 8.33 -7.23 -14.83
C PRO A 181 8.26 -6.06 -15.81
N ARG A 182 7.79 -4.90 -15.34
CA ARG A 182 7.66 -3.68 -16.15
C ARG A 182 8.90 -2.79 -16.09
N TYR A 183 9.83 -3.08 -15.17
CA TYR A 183 10.99 -2.26 -14.94
C TYR A 183 12.27 -3.03 -15.20
N THR A 184 13.06 -2.56 -16.17
CA THR A 184 14.40 -3.07 -16.45
C THR A 184 15.41 -1.94 -16.32
N SER A 185 16.58 -2.26 -15.81
CA SER A 185 17.76 -1.39 -15.77
C SER A 185 19.01 -2.22 -16.04
N GLN A 186 20.15 -1.59 -16.08
CA GLN A 186 21.41 -2.31 -16.18
C GLN A 186 21.62 -3.30 -15.02
N CYS A 187 21.13 -2.96 -13.82
CA CYS A 187 21.23 -3.83 -12.64
C CYS A 187 20.12 -4.87 -12.56
N ASN A 188 19.03 -4.69 -13.27
CA ASN A 188 17.87 -5.58 -13.24
C ASN A 188 17.44 -6.12 -14.60
N TYR A 189 18.34 -6.12 -15.59
CA TYR A 189 17.99 -6.62 -16.92
C TYR A 189 17.51 -8.10 -16.93
N PRO A 190 17.98 -9.00 -16.02
CA PRO A 190 17.47 -10.37 -15.95
C PRO A 190 16.14 -10.47 -15.21
N LEU A 191 15.56 -9.38 -14.70
CA LEU A 191 14.31 -9.33 -13.91
C LEU A 191 14.33 -10.25 -12.67
N LEU A 192 15.45 -10.29 -11.98
CA LEU A 192 15.62 -11.12 -10.78
C LEU A 192 15.69 -10.28 -9.48
N THR A 193 15.95 -8.98 -9.58
CA THR A 193 16.06 -8.13 -8.40
C THR A 193 14.68 -7.83 -7.83
N PRO A 194 14.42 -8.16 -6.56
CA PRO A 194 13.11 -7.98 -5.91
C PRO A 194 12.92 -6.51 -5.51
N CYS A 195 12.47 -5.68 -6.45
CA CYS A 195 12.34 -4.22 -6.29
C CYS A 195 10.89 -3.72 -6.22
N LEU A 196 9.90 -4.62 -6.29
CA LEU A 196 8.49 -4.33 -6.08
C LEU A 196 8.03 -4.94 -4.76
N LEU A 197 7.65 -4.08 -3.82
CA LEU A 197 6.99 -4.49 -2.58
C LEU A 197 5.49 -4.58 -2.80
N GLU A 198 4.90 -5.66 -2.34
CA GLU A 198 3.47 -5.79 -2.11
C GLU A 198 3.20 -6.16 -0.66
N VAL A 199 2.33 -5.42 0.02
CA VAL A 199 1.87 -5.77 1.37
C VAL A 199 0.42 -6.24 1.27
N LYS A 200 0.20 -7.51 1.59
CA LYS A 200 -1.10 -8.19 1.47
C LYS A 200 -1.21 -9.34 2.47
N LEU A 201 -2.42 -9.74 2.77
CA LEU A 201 -2.66 -10.94 3.56
C LEU A 201 -2.23 -12.21 2.80
N PRO A 202 -1.80 -13.27 3.49
CA PRO A 202 -1.50 -14.55 2.86
C PRO A 202 -2.76 -15.24 2.29
N MET A 203 -3.94 -14.88 2.80
CA MET A 203 -5.27 -15.30 2.34
C MET A 203 -6.35 -14.35 2.87
N GLY A 204 -7.45 -14.24 2.16
CA GLY A 204 -8.61 -13.45 2.55
C GLY A 204 -8.40 -11.93 2.44
N PRO A 205 -9.23 -11.13 3.14
CA PRO A 205 -10.04 -11.45 4.30
C PRO A 205 -11.32 -12.27 4.03
N ASP A 206 -11.77 -12.34 2.78
CA ASP A 206 -13.03 -13.00 2.41
C ASP A 206 -14.21 -12.48 3.28
N GLU A 207 -14.32 -11.15 3.34
CA GLU A 207 -15.23 -10.43 4.24
C GLU A 207 -16.44 -9.90 3.48
N ARG A 208 -17.62 -10.24 3.97
CA ARG A 208 -18.89 -9.70 3.44
C ARG A 208 -19.17 -8.34 4.06
N ILE A 209 -19.14 -7.30 3.25
CA ILE A 209 -19.51 -5.94 3.65
C ILE A 209 -20.97 -5.70 3.30
N CYS A 210 -21.85 -5.75 4.30
CA CYS A 210 -23.28 -5.52 4.12
C CYS A 210 -23.56 -4.10 3.61
N ASN A 211 -24.70 -3.90 2.95
CA ASN A 211 -25.14 -2.56 2.59
C ASN A 211 -25.27 -1.66 3.83
N GLY A 212 -24.64 -0.49 3.79
CA GLY A 212 -24.50 0.43 4.93
C GLY A 212 -23.36 0.06 5.89
N GLY A 213 -22.66 -1.05 5.65
CA GLY A 213 -21.51 -1.50 6.44
C GLY A 213 -20.19 -0.91 5.98
N SER A 214 -19.15 -1.23 6.76
CA SER A 214 -17.78 -0.80 6.46
C SER A 214 -16.77 -1.88 6.85
N PHE A 215 -15.60 -1.80 6.24
CA PHE A 215 -14.42 -2.61 6.55
C PHE A 215 -13.20 -1.70 6.74
N SER A 216 -12.29 -2.05 7.64
CA SER A 216 -11.02 -1.35 7.82
C SER A 216 -9.87 -2.34 7.68
N SER A 217 -8.87 -1.99 6.86
CA SER A 217 -7.68 -2.81 6.68
C SER A 217 -6.79 -2.79 7.93
N PHE A 218 -5.82 -3.68 7.98
CA PHE A 218 -4.66 -3.51 8.85
C PHE A 218 -3.83 -2.29 8.41
N HIS A 219 -2.86 -1.87 9.24
CA HIS A 219 -1.92 -0.82 8.89
C HIS A 219 -0.59 -1.42 8.45
N THR A 220 0.06 -0.76 7.49
CA THR A 220 1.48 -0.96 7.19
C THR A 220 2.28 0.26 7.60
N TRP A 221 3.53 0.05 7.96
CA TRP A 221 4.52 1.08 8.28
C TRP A 221 5.77 0.88 7.42
N LEU A 222 6.23 1.98 6.83
CA LEU A 222 7.37 2.06 5.92
C LEU A 222 8.41 3.04 6.49
#